data_7fbdacc0d6ee8699de4c89471de00b20
#
_entry.id   7fbdacc0d6ee8699de4c89471de00b20
#
_cell.length_a   1.000
_cell.length_b   1.000
_cell.length_c   1.000
_cell.angle_alpha   90.00
_cell.angle_beta   90.00
_cell.angle_gamma   90.00
#
_symmetry.space_group_name_H-M   'P 1'
#
loop_
_entity.id
_entity.type
_entity.pdbx_description
1 polymer ?
#
loop_
_entity_poly.entity_id
_entity_poly.type
_entity_poly.pdbx_seq_one_letter_code
_entity_poly.pdbx_strand_id
1 'polypeptide(L)'
;MPAFHGGSGEDGAFVGLLEFLNIPYSGPRAMASKIVMNKYIAKELFRSCGINVLPSNLLTRDNEAEFLDLDSYVDQVTLSYPLCVKPCNLGSSIGVNLAKDELELKSAITEIFKIDNQILVEPCVENLVEFNVSVSRSFGGFKISAIEKPLREGDILDFKTKYLNGKTRKAKLSVPSSEGMASLSRELNPAELTAKQEDLIKSYSQAAFELICGAGAPRIDFLCDSKTGEIWLNEINPLPGSFGYYLWEAAEPKVNFTKLLTGLIEEGFSLDQSSKTITDSVQTGSNIFD
;
A
#
# COMPACT_ATOMS: atom_id res chain seq x y z
N MET A 1 1.98 -15.99 -13.13
CA MET A 1 2.16 -15.22 -11.89
C MET A 1 2.56 -13.79 -12.28
N PRO A 2 1.68 -12.79 -12.10
CA PRO A 2 2.02 -11.41 -12.36
C PRO A 2 3.16 -10.93 -11.44
N ALA A 3 4.09 -10.15 -12.00
CA ALA A 3 5.23 -9.59 -11.27
C ALA A 3 5.56 -8.19 -11.83
N PHE A 4 4.49 -7.41 -12.09
CA PHE A 4 4.61 -6.05 -12.59
C PHE A 4 4.66 -5.05 -11.44
N HIS A 5 5.37 -3.95 -11.64
CA HIS A 5 5.46 -2.87 -10.69
C HIS A 5 4.99 -1.56 -11.32
N GLY A 6 4.12 -0.87 -10.61
CA GLY A 6 3.58 0.43 -11.01
C GLY A 6 2.44 0.39 -12.04
N GLY A 7 1.63 1.43 -12.02
CA GLY A 7 0.55 1.65 -12.97
C GLY A 7 -0.42 0.49 -13.10
N SER A 8 -0.81 0.19 -14.34
CA SER A 8 -1.78 -0.87 -14.67
C SER A 8 -1.34 -2.29 -14.30
N GLY A 9 -0.08 -2.49 -13.90
CA GLY A 9 0.43 -3.77 -13.41
C GLY A 9 0.01 -4.07 -11.97
N GLU A 10 -0.21 -3.05 -11.16
CA GLU A 10 -0.53 -3.17 -9.73
C GLU A 10 -1.96 -2.73 -9.40
N ASP A 11 -2.59 -1.86 -10.23
CA ASP A 11 -3.89 -1.24 -9.95
C ASP A 11 -5.11 -2.11 -10.26
N GLY A 12 -4.91 -3.39 -10.54
CA GLY A 12 -5.97 -4.33 -10.84
C GLY A 12 -6.36 -4.40 -12.33
N ALA A 13 -5.92 -3.49 -13.19
CA ALA A 13 -6.30 -3.49 -14.60
C ALA A 13 -5.83 -4.76 -15.33
N PHE A 14 -4.56 -5.12 -15.17
CA PHE A 14 -3.99 -6.32 -15.79
C PHE A 14 -4.63 -7.60 -15.25
N VAL A 15 -4.77 -7.73 -13.94
CA VAL A 15 -5.38 -8.94 -13.36
C VAL A 15 -6.87 -9.01 -13.66
N GLY A 16 -7.56 -7.89 -13.83
CA GLY A 16 -8.95 -7.86 -14.33
C GLY A 16 -9.09 -8.40 -15.75
N LEU A 17 -8.10 -8.18 -16.62
CA LEU A 17 -8.06 -8.82 -17.93
C LEU A 17 -7.90 -10.35 -17.81
N LEU A 18 -7.06 -10.83 -16.89
CA LEU A 18 -6.91 -12.28 -16.65
C LEU A 18 -8.21 -12.88 -16.11
N GLU A 19 -8.92 -12.18 -15.20
CA GLU A 19 -10.24 -12.58 -14.71
C GLU A 19 -11.25 -12.69 -15.85
N PHE A 20 -11.33 -11.66 -16.70
CA PHE A 20 -12.23 -11.66 -17.86
C PHE A 20 -11.95 -12.81 -18.83
N LEU A 21 -10.69 -13.15 -19.04
CA LEU A 21 -10.27 -14.25 -19.92
C LEU A 21 -10.32 -15.64 -19.25
N ASN A 22 -10.75 -15.73 -17.98
CA ASN A 22 -10.73 -16.96 -17.17
C ASN A 22 -9.33 -17.62 -17.10
N ILE A 23 -8.27 -16.82 -17.05
CA ILE A 23 -6.90 -17.29 -16.91
C ILE A 23 -6.53 -17.31 -15.41
N PRO A 24 -6.18 -18.46 -14.83
CA PRO A 24 -5.76 -18.54 -13.45
C PRO A 24 -4.47 -17.76 -13.20
N TYR A 25 -4.41 -17.02 -12.12
CA TYR A 25 -3.25 -16.24 -11.73
C TYR A 25 -3.07 -16.19 -10.21
N SER A 26 -1.86 -15.92 -9.75
CA SER A 26 -1.54 -15.70 -8.33
C SER A 26 -1.54 -14.21 -8.00
N GLY A 27 -1.90 -13.89 -6.77
CA GLY A 27 -1.89 -12.51 -6.27
C GLY A 27 -3.28 -11.95 -6.02
N PRO A 28 -3.36 -10.69 -5.57
CA PRO A 28 -4.61 -10.01 -5.22
C PRO A 28 -5.55 -9.92 -6.41
N ARG A 29 -6.85 -10.01 -6.15
CA ARG A 29 -7.90 -9.88 -7.16
C ARG A 29 -8.02 -8.42 -7.64
N ALA A 30 -8.62 -8.22 -8.83
CA ALA A 30 -8.72 -6.90 -9.46
C ALA A 30 -9.37 -5.87 -8.54
N MET A 31 -10.47 -6.22 -7.86
CA MET A 31 -11.14 -5.33 -6.92
C MET A 31 -10.24 -4.97 -5.73
N ALA A 32 -9.58 -5.95 -5.11
CA ALA A 32 -8.66 -5.74 -4.00
C ALA A 32 -7.51 -4.80 -4.40
N SER A 33 -6.87 -5.09 -5.55
CA SER A 33 -5.80 -4.27 -6.10
C SER A 33 -6.25 -2.82 -6.33
N LYS A 34 -7.44 -2.62 -6.90
CA LYS A 34 -7.97 -1.28 -7.17
C LYS A 34 -8.25 -0.49 -5.90
N ILE A 35 -8.81 -1.14 -4.88
CA ILE A 35 -9.07 -0.52 -3.58
C ILE A 35 -7.76 -0.07 -2.93
N VAL A 36 -6.78 -0.97 -2.81
CA VAL A 36 -5.55 -0.67 -2.06
C VAL A 36 -4.63 0.31 -2.79
N MET A 37 -4.74 0.42 -4.11
CA MET A 37 -4.00 1.41 -4.88
C MET A 37 -4.53 2.83 -4.71
N ASN A 38 -5.81 3.03 -4.35
CA ASN A 38 -6.31 4.35 -3.99
C ASN A 38 -6.19 4.56 -2.48
N LYS A 39 -5.20 5.37 -2.08
CA LYS A 39 -4.86 5.59 -0.67
C LYS A 39 -6.03 6.09 0.18
N TYR A 40 -6.86 6.97 -0.37
CA TYR A 40 -8.00 7.51 0.37
C TYR A 40 -9.10 6.45 0.57
N ILE A 41 -9.50 5.77 -0.50
CA ILE A 41 -10.54 4.72 -0.42
C ILE A 41 -10.10 3.60 0.53
N ALA A 42 -8.84 3.15 0.42
CA ALA A 42 -8.29 2.14 1.31
C ALA A 42 -8.35 2.58 2.78
N LYS A 43 -7.95 3.82 3.10
CA LYS A 43 -7.97 4.34 4.48
C LYS A 43 -9.39 4.46 5.04
N GLU A 44 -10.35 4.95 4.24
CA GLU A 44 -11.75 5.03 4.69
C GLU A 44 -12.33 3.63 4.96
N LEU A 45 -12.01 2.67 4.10
CA LEU A 45 -12.41 1.28 4.30
C LEU A 45 -11.80 0.70 5.58
N PHE A 46 -10.51 0.87 5.82
CA PHE A 46 -9.83 0.38 7.02
C PHE A 46 -10.37 1.06 8.29
N ARG A 47 -10.57 2.38 8.25
CA ARG A 47 -11.16 3.13 9.37
C ARG A 47 -12.56 2.62 9.73
N SER A 48 -13.39 2.29 8.74
CA SER A 48 -14.74 1.78 8.98
C SER A 48 -14.75 0.43 9.71
N CYS A 49 -13.64 -0.31 9.66
CA CYS A 49 -13.46 -1.59 10.33
C CYS A 49 -12.64 -1.49 11.64
N GLY A 50 -12.40 -0.28 12.14
CA GLY A 50 -11.69 -0.06 13.40
C GLY A 50 -10.17 -0.20 13.31
N ILE A 51 -9.60 -0.25 12.10
CA ILE A 51 -8.16 -0.19 11.90
C ILE A 51 -7.71 1.26 12.00
N ASN A 52 -6.71 1.53 12.84
CA ASN A 52 -6.19 2.88 13.02
C ASN A 52 -5.42 3.33 11.77
N VAL A 53 -5.84 4.46 11.22
CA VAL A 53 -5.23 5.14 10.06
C VAL A 53 -5.13 6.63 10.35
N LEU A 54 -4.14 7.32 9.80
CA LEU A 54 -4.04 8.77 9.95
C LEU A 54 -5.32 9.47 9.48
N PRO A 55 -5.77 10.54 10.17
CA PRO A 55 -6.84 11.39 9.65
C PRO A 55 -6.42 11.98 8.32
N SER A 56 -7.38 12.19 7.42
CA SER A 56 -7.05 12.64 6.07
C SER A 56 -8.16 13.48 5.46
N ASN A 57 -7.79 14.42 4.60
CA ASN A 57 -8.70 15.11 3.69
C ASN A 57 -8.44 14.65 2.26
N LEU A 58 -9.51 14.49 1.48
CA LEU A 58 -9.46 14.24 0.05
C LEU A 58 -9.70 15.55 -0.70
N LEU A 59 -8.80 15.89 -1.61
CA LEU A 59 -9.02 16.94 -2.59
C LEU A 59 -9.18 16.28 -3.96
N THR A 60 -10.26 16.61 -4.66
CA THR A 60 -10.51 16.09 -6.01
C THR A 60 -10.50 17.24 -7.01
N ARG A 61 -9.72 17.09 -8.09
CA ARG A 61 -9.62 18.10 -9.12
C ARG A 61 -10.97 18.32 -9.80
N ASP A 62 -11.42 19.55 -9.84
CA ASP A 62 -12.53 19.94 -10.69
C ASP A 62 -12.05 20.00 -12.15
N ASN A 63 -12.49 19.04 -12.95
CA ASN A 63 -12.11 18.95 -14.36
C ASN A 63 -12.92 19.90 -15.27
N GLU A 64 -14.01 20.49 -14.76
CA GLU A 64 -14.82 21.48 -15.48
C GLU A 64 -14.32 22.91 -15.26
N ALA A 65 -13.51 23.14 -14.19
CA ALA A 65 -12.94 24.43 -13.91
C ALA A 65 -11.82 24.79 -14.89
N GLU A 66 -11.91 25.97 -15.49
CA GLU A 66 -10.87 26.51 -16.40
C GLU A 66 -9.55 26.78 -15.67
N PHE A 67 -9.62 27.16 -14.36
CA PHE A 67 -8.48 27.43 -13.50
C PHE A 67 -8.60 26.71 -12.17
N LEU A 68 -7.44 26.38 -11.56
CA LEU A 68 -7.39 25.84 -10.21
C LEU A 68 -7.61 26.97 -9.20
N ASP A 69 -8.73 26.91 -8.48
CA ASP A 69 -8.97 27.77 -7.31
C ASP A 69 -8.26 27.19 -6.09
N LEU A 70 -6.99 27.56 -5.91
CA LEU A 70 -6.15 27.03 -4.84
C LEU A 70 -6.64 27.40 -3.43
N ASP A 71 -7.29 28.57 -3.28
CA ASP A 71 -7.84 28.99 -2.01
C ASP A 71 -9.00 28.07 -1.59
N SER A 72 -9.90 27.76 -2.52
CA SER A 72 -10.98 26.80 -2.29
C SER A 72 -10.47 25.41 -1.91
N TYR A 73 -9.37 24.94 -2.48
CA TYR A 73 -8.78 23.66 -2.06
C TYR A 73 -8.16 23.72 -0.66
N VAL A 74 -7.49 24.82 -0.32
CA VAL A 74 -6.93 25.02 1.03
C VAL A 74 -8.03 25.05 2.08
N ASP A 75 -9.14 25.72 1.82
CA ASP A 75 -10.30 25.78 2.74
C ASP A 75 -10.94 24.42 3.04
N GLN A 76 -10.74 23.44 2.16
CA GLN A 76 -11.20 22.04 2.39
C GLN A 76 -10.29 21.27 3.35
N VAL A 77 -9.08 21.77 3.64
CA VAL A 77 -8.12 21.10 4.53
C VAL A 77 -8.36 21.52 5.97
N THR A 78 -8.84 20.62 6.79
CA THR A 78 -9.16 20.85 8.20
C THR A 78 -8.05 20.46 9.16
N LEU A 79 -6.93 19.94 8.63
CA LEU A 79 -5.80 19.42 9.39
C LEU A 79 -4.77 20.52 9.67
N SER A 80 -4.02 20.35 10.76
CA SER A 80 -2.97 21.29 11.16
C SER A 80 -1.63 20.97 10.49
N TYR A 81 -0.88 22.00 10.14
CA TYR A 81 0.48 21.88 9.61
C TYR A 81 1.46 21.34 10.67
N PRO A 82 2.53 20.62 10.28
CA PRO A 82 2.90 20.28 8.91
C PRO A 82 2.08 19.13 8.33
N LEU A 83 1.83 19.20 7.02
CA LEU A 83 1.01 18.24 6.28
C LEU A 83 1.83 17.42 5.30
N CYS A 84 1.49 16.15 5.14
CA CYS A 84 1.96 15.28 4.08
C CYS A 84 0.91 15.23 2.97
N VAL A 85 1.28 15.67 1.77
CA VAL A 85 0.39 15.81 0.61
C VAL A 85 0.81 14.79 -0.45
N LYS A 86 -0.10 13.89 -0.84
CA LYS A 86 0.21 12.72 -1.67
C LYS A 86 -0.81 12.54 -2.79
N PRO A 87 -0.41 12.12 -3.99
CA PRO A 87 -1.36 11.60 -4.97
C PRO A 87 -2.04 10.34 -4.43
N CYS A 88 -3.34 10.17 -4.70
CA CYS A 88 -4.10 9.00 -4.20
C CYS A 88 -3.74 7.71 -4.93
N ASN A 89 -3.46 7.78 -6.25
CA ASN A 89 -3.40 6.61 -7.14
C ASN A 89 -1.97 6.24 -7.56
N LEU A 90 -0.94 6.85 -7.00
CA LEU A 90 0.46 6.58 -7.35
C LEU A 90 1.22 5.91 -6.22
N GLY A 91 2.12 4.98 -6.59
CA GLY A 91 3.02 4.27 -5.69
C GLY A 91 4.42 4.88 -5.61
N SER A 92 5.35 4.17 -4.95
CA SER A 92 6.80 4.48 -4.92
C SER A 92 7.15 5.90 -4.46
N SER A 93 6.36 6.50 -3.58
CA SER A 93 6.50 7.87 -3.07
C SER A 93 6.56 8.96 -4.16
N ILE A 94 6.05 8.66 -5.37
CA ILE A 94 5.98 9.64 -6.47
C ILE A 94 5.00 10.74 -6.07
N GLY A 95 5.43 12.00 -6.16
CA GLY A 95 4.59 13.17 -5.90
C GLY A 95 4.27 13.43 -4.42
N VAL A 96 4.90 12.74 -3.47
CA VAL A 96 4.74 13.01 -2.03
C VAL A 96 5.46 14.31 -1.68
N ASN A 97 4.74 15.26 -1.08
CA ASN A 97 5.24 16.55 -0.66
C ASN A 97 4.96 16.80 0.82
N LEU A 98 5.83 17.58 1.46
CA LEU A 98 5.60 18.14 2.79
C LEU A 98 5.15 19.60 2.64
N ALA A 99 4.08 19.98 3.31
CA ALA A 99 3.64 21.36 3.42
C ALA A 99 3.70 21.83 4.87
N LYS A 100 4.44 22.87 5.15
CA LYS A 100 4.59 23.46 6.48
C LYS A 100 3.65 24.65 6.69
N ASP A 101 3.17 25.19 5.59
CA ASP A 101 2.28 26.31 5.54
C ASP A 101 1.36 26.25 4.30
N GLU A 102 0.49 27.23 4.18
CA GLU A 102 -0.47 27.35 3.09
C GLU A 102 0.19 27.50 1.72
N LEU A 103 1.31 28.23 1.65
CA LEU A 103 2.00 28.45 0.38
C LEU A 103 2.61 27.13 -0.15
N GLU A 104 3.23 26.35 0.72
CA GLU A 104 3.75 25.03 0.38
C GLU A 104 2.62 24.06 0.02
N LEU A 105 1.46 24.15 0.70
CA LEU A 105 0.28 23.33 0.38
C LEU A 105 -0.26 23.66 -1.03
N LYS A 106 -0.43 24.93 -1.39
CA LYS A 106 -0.84 25.38 -2.74
C LYS A 106 0.12 24.89 -3.81
N SER A 107 1.42 24.97 -3.54
CA SER A 107 2.46 24.46 -4.44
C SER A 107 2.33 22.94 -4.63
N ALA A 108 2.18 22.19 -3.55
CA ALA A 108 2.00 20.72 -3.60
C ALA A 108 0.74 20.31 -4.38
N ILE A 109 -0.40 20.98 -4.14
CA ILE A 109 -1.65 20.76 -4.87
C ILE A 109 -1.44 20.97 -6.37
N THR A 110 -0.79 22.07 -6.75
CA THR A 110 -0.51 22.39 -8.15
C THR A 110 0.33 21.33 -8.84
N GLU A 111 1.37 20.83 -8.17
CA GLU A 111 2.26 19.80 -8.74
C GLU A 111 1.57 18.44 -8.82
N ILE A 112 0.80 18.05 -7.80
CA ILE A 112 0.14 16.74 -7.79
C ILE A 112 -1.00 16.68 -8.80
N PHE A 113 -1.77 17.74 -9.00
CA PHE A 113 -2.83 17.78 -10.01
C PHE A 113 -2.33 17.71 -11.47
N LYS A 114 -1.03 17.74 -11.69
CA LYS A 114 -0.44 17.43 -13.02
C LYS A 114 -0.33 15.93 -13.29
N ILE A 115 -0.34 15.11 -12.24
CA ILE A 115 -0.07 13.66 -12.32
C ILE A 115 -1.18 12.78 -11.74
N ASP A 116 -2.07 13.33 -10.92
CA ASP A 116 -3.23 12.65 -10.34
C ASP A 116 -4.39 13.65 -10.21
N ASN A 117 -5.62 13.16 -10.32
CA ASN A 117 -6.83 13.97 -10.12
C ASN A 117 -7.35 13.94 -8.68
N GLN A 118 -6.70 13.18 -7.79
CA GLN A 118 -7.04 13.06 -6.39
C GLN A 118 -5.80 13.22 -5.50
N ILE A 119 -5.94 14.01 -4.45
CA ILE A 119 -4.89 14.29 -3.47
C ILE A 119 -5.35 13.84 -2.09
N LEU A 120 -4.51 13.09 -1.40
CA LEU A 120 -4.64 12.77 0.01
C LEU A 120 -3.78 13.75 0.81
N VAL A 121 -4.39 14.44 1.78
CA VAL A 121 -3.69 15.32 2.73
C VAL A 121 -3.78 14.68 4.11
N GLU A 122 -2.65 14.51 4.79
CA GLU A 122 -2.53 13.90 6.12
C GLU A 122 -1.60 14.70 7.02
N PRO A 123 -1.73 14.62 8.36
CA PRO A 123 -0.73 15.19 9.26
C PRO A 123 0.61 14.45 9.11
N CYS A 124 1.71 15.17 9.30
CA CYS A 124 3.02 14.54 9.39
C CYS A 124 3.24 13.91 10.76
N VAL A 125 3.75 12.68 10.77
CA VAL A 125 4.19 12.03 12.01
C VAL A 125 5.58 12.55 12.36
N GLU A 126 5.71 13.24 13.52
CA GLU A 126 6.97 13.95 13.87
C GLU A 126 8.14 13.01 14.17
N ASN A 127 7.88 11.91 14.86
CA ASN A 127 8.89 10.94 15.29
C ASN A 127 8.69 9.63 14.55
N LEU A 128 8.65 9.74 13.22
CA LEU A 128 8.27 8.66 12.32
C LEU A 128 9.25 7.49 12.37
N VAL A 129 8.72 6.32 12.65
CA VAL A 129 9.29 5.00 12.37
C VAL A 129 8.34 4.26 11.46
N GLU A 130 8.86 3.52 10.50
CA GLU A 130 8.07 2.70 9.59
C GLU A 130 8.26 1.21 9.93
N PHE A 131 7.16 0.45 9.82
CA PHE A 131 7.20 -1.00 9.91
C PHE A 131 6.48 -1.61 8.70
N ASN A 132 7.08 -2.63 8.12
CA ASN A 132 6.50 -3.34 6.99
C ASN A 132 6.33 -4.83 7.34
N VAL A 133 5.28 -5.43 6.83
CA VAL A 133 5.02 -6.86 7.01
C VAL A 133 4.33 -7.42 5.79
N SER A 134 4.60 -8.68 5.45
CA SER A 134 3.86 -9.37 4.40
C SER A 134 2.90 -10.40 5.03
N VAL A 135 1.77 -10.60 4.39
CA VAL A 135 0.73 -11.53 4.84
C VAL A 135 0.31 -12.45 3.69
N SER A 136 -0.10 -13.68 3.99
CA SER A 136 -0.57 -14.63 2.97
C SER A 136 -1.42 -15.74 3.58
N ARG A 137 -2.30 -16.34 2.76
CA ARG A 137 -3.00 -17.61 3.07
C ARG A 137 -2.45 -18.81 2.31
N SER A 138 -1.43 -18.61 1.47
CA SER A 138 -0.87 -19.65 0.59
C SER A 138 -0.16 -20.80 1.33
N PHE A 139 -0.11 -20.76 2.67
CA PHE A 139 0.63 -21.73 3.49
C PHE A 139 -0.24 -22.52 4.48
N GLY A 140 -1.50 -22.74 4.14
CA GLY A 140 -2.43 -23.48 5.01
C GLY A 140 -3.03 -22.63 6.14
N GLY A 141 -3.58 -21.50 5.79
CA GLY A 141 -4.20 -20.51 6.66
C GLY A 141 -3.46 -19.19 6.66
N PHE A 142 -4.02 -18.19 7.36
CA PHE A 142 -3.39 -16.87 7.45
C PHE A 142 -2.03 -16.96 8.14
N LYS A 143 -1.03 -16.39 7.49
CA LYS A 143 0.35 -16.29 7.98
C LYS A 143 0.82 -14.85 7.83
N ILE A 144 1.66 -14.46 8.75
CA ILE A 144 2.36 -13.18 8.76
C ILE A 144 3.87 -13.42 8.70
N SER A 145 4.59 -12.60 7.94
CA SER A 145 6.04 -12.66 7.82
C SER A 145 6.75 -12.06 9.04
N ALA A 146 8.07 -12.00 9.00
CA ALA A 146 8.84 -11.10 9.87
C ALA A 146 8.42 -9.65 9.67
N ILE A 147 8.53 -8.83 10.73
CA ILE A 147 8.32 -7.39 10.66
C ILE A 147 9.66 -6.72 10.31
N GLU A 148 9.63 -5.89 9.28
CA GLU A 148 10.77 -5.08 8.86
C GLU A 148 10.65 -3.67 9.41
N LYS A 149 11.75 -3.13 9.91
CA LYS A 149 11.98 -1.70 10.08
C LYS A 149 12.97 -1.25 9.02
N PRO A 150 12.55 -0.51 7.99
CA PRO A 150 13.48 0.07 7.03
C PRO A 150 14.41 1.06 7.72
N LEU A 151 15.73 0.87 7.60
CA LEU A 151 16.72 1.83 8.09
C LEU A 151 17.04 2.81 6.97
N ARG A 152 16.76 4.08 7.19
CA ARG A 152 17.13 5.13 6.26
C ARG A 152 18.50 5.66 6.62
N GLU A 153 19.43 5.75 5.65
CA GLU A 153 20.69 6.45 5.87
C GLU A 153 20.39 7.89 6.28
N GLY A 154 20.68 8.24 7.54
CA GLY A 154 20.42 9.56 8.10
C GLY A 154 19.20 9.66 9.01
N ASP A 155 19.00 8.70 9.89
CA ASP A 155 17.80 8.50 10.76
C ASP A 155 17.26 9.70 11.58
N ILE A 156 17.84 10.88 11.48
CA ILE A 156 17.33 12.09 12.16
C ILE A 156 17.31 13.34 11.24
N LEU A 157 18.08 13.33 10.15
CA LEU A 157 18.22 14.51 9.27
C LEU A 157 17.47 14.38 7.94
N ASP A 158 17.11 13.19 7.51
CA ASP A 158 16.75 12.96 6.11
C ASP A 158 15.27 13.16 5.79
N PHE A 159 14.34 12.95 6.74
CA PHE A 159 12.95 13.35 6.51
C PHE A 159 12.88 14.89 6.33
N LYS A 160 13.60 15.63 7.18
CA LYS A 160 13.75 17.08 7.01
C LYS A 160 14.48 17.43 5.71
N THR A 161 15.54 16.71 5.36
CA THR A 161 16.40 17.03 4.20
C THR A 161 15.79 16.57 2.88
N LYS A 162 15.09 15.43 2.87
CA LYS A 162 14.44 14.89 1.67
C LYS A 162 13.21 15.70 1.24
N TYR A 163 12.48 16.24 2.23
CA TYR A 163 11.28 17.04 1.99
C TYR A 163 11.50 18.55 2.19
N LEU A 164 12.56 18.98 2.90
CA LEU A 164 12.82 20.40 3.19
C LEU A 164 13.75 21.10 2.18
N ASN A 165 14.57 20.38 1.45
CA ASN A 165 15.57 21.00 0.56
C ASN A 165 15.14 21.10 -0.91
N GLY A 166 13.87 21.01 -1.26
CA GLY A 166 13.33 21.42 -2.57
C GLY A 166 14.15 21.07 -3.84
N LYS A 167 15.26 20.33 -3.70
CA LYS A 167 16.06 19.91 -4.83
C LYS A 167 15.54 18.57 -5.31
N THR A 168 14.63 18.65 -6.28
CA THR A 168 14.26 17.56 -7.17
C THR A 168 15.53 16.83 -7.63
N ARG A 169 15.98 15.81 -6.88
CA ARG A 169 16.81 14.80 -7.50
C ARG A 169 15.88 14.11 -8.50
N LYS A 170 16.10 14.36 -9.79
CA LYS A 170 15.54 13.55 -10.86
C LYS A 170 15.72 12.11 -10.43
N ALA A 171 14.62 11.46 -10.04
CA ALA A 171 14.61 10.04 -9.82
C ALA A 171 15.05 9.45 -11.15
N LYS A 172 16.29 8.99 -11.23
CA LYS A 172 16.69 8.08 -12.28
C LYS A 172 15.73 6.91 -12.13
N LEU A 173 14.95 6.63 -13.16
CA LEU A 173 14.30 5.34 -13.35
C LEU A 173 15.43 4.28 -13.41
N SER A 174 15.94 3.91 -12.26
CA SER A 174 16.78 2.72 -12.14
C SER A 174 15.80 1.58 -11.96
N VAL A 175 15.71 0.76 -13.00
CA VAL A 175 15.15 -0.59 -12.89
C VAL A 175 15.76 -1.19 -11.62
N PRO A 176 14.93 -1.75 -10.69
CA PRO A 176 15.46 -2.38 -9.49
C PRO A 176 16.38 -3.52 -9.93
N SER A 177 17.70 -3.32 -9.91
CA SER A 177 18.63 -4.42 -10.04
C SER A 177 18.57 -5.25 -8.77
N SER A 178 18.86 -6.54 -8.86
CA SER A 178 18.94 -7.42 -7.69
C SER A 178 19.91 -6.89 -6.62
N GLU A 179 20.84 -6.04 -6.98
CA GLU A 179 21.74 -5.30 -6.08
C GLU A 179 21.05 -4.16 -5.33
N GLY A 180 19.99 -3.55 -5.90
CA GLY A 180 19.27 -2.42 -5.28
C GLY A 180 18.50 -2.80 -4.01
N MET A 181 18.01 -4.04 -3.89
CA MET A 181 17.33 -4.52 -2.68
C MET A 181 18.28 -4.98 -1.58
N ALA A 182 19.46 -5.46 -1.94
CA ALA A 182 20.50 -5.86 -0.97
C ALA A 182 21.19 -4.66 -0.31
N SER A 183 21.14 -3.47 -0.93
CA SER A 183 21.75 -2.24 -0.40
C SER A 183 20.84 -1.46 0.56
N LEU A 184 19.57 -1.85 0.72
CA LEU A 184 18.67 -1.23 1.70
C LEU A 184 19.00 -1.76 3.08
N SER A 185 19.54 -0.90 3.95
CA SER A 185 19.66 -1.21 5.36
C SER A 185 18.31 -1.44 5.98
N ARG A 186 18.14 -2.56 6.68
CA ARG A 186 16.87 -2.93 7.34
C ARG A 186 17.15 -3.73 8.60
N GLU A 187 16.27 -3.62 9.56
CA GLU A 187 16.23 -4.48 10.73
C GLU A 187 15.00 -5.39 10.62
N LEU A 188 15.18 -6.69 10.82
CA LEU A 188 14.09 -7.67 10.80
C LEU A 188 13.78 -8.09 12.23
N ASN A 189 12.49 -8.10 12.60
CA ASN A 189 11.98 -8.34 13.95
C ASN A 189 12.69 -7.42 14.98
N PRO A 190 12.57 -6.08 14.81
CA PRO A 190 13.30 -5.11 15.61
C PRO A 190 13.02 -5.27 17.11
N ALA A 191 14.09 -5.32 17.92
CA ALA A 191 14.00 -5.57 19.35
C ALA A 191 13.27 -4.45 20.13
N GLU A 192 13.19 -3.25 19.57
CA GLU A 192 12.49 -2.12 20.16
C GLU A 192 10.96 -2.19 20.03
N LEU A 193 10.45 -3.07 19.15
CA LEU A 193 9.02 -3.24 18.96
C LEU A 193 8.41 -3.89 20.21
N THR A 194 7.51 -3.18 20.84
CA THR A 194 6.82 -3.72 22.04
C THR A 194 5.84 -4.81 21.64
N ALA A 195 5.59 -5.76 22.54
CA ALA A 195 4.60 -6.82 22.29
C ALA A 195 3.21 -6.27 21.91
N LYS A 196 2.79 -5.16 22.51
CA LYS A 196 1.52 -4.48 22.17
C LYS A 196 1.51 -3.96 20.74
N GLN A 197 2.62 -3.37 20.27
CA GLN A 197 2.74 -2.89 18.89
C GLN A 197 2.77 -4.04 17.89
N GLU A 198 3.48 -5.10 18.22
CA GLU A 198 3.53 -6.33 17.40
C GLU A 198 2.13 -6.94 17.25
N ASP A 199 1.37 -7.05 18.34
CA ASP A 199 -0.01 -7.56 18.32
C ASP A 199 -0.95 -6.66 17.50
N LEU A 200 -0.80 -5.32 17.58
CA LEU A 200 -1.55 -4.39 16.75
C LEU A 200 -1.22 -4.54 15.28
N ILE A 201 0.06 -4.61 14.91
CA ILE A 201 0.49 -4.83 13.52
C ILE A 201 -0.12 -6.14 12.98
N LYS A 202 -0.05 -7.23 13.77
CA LYS A 202 -0.62 -8.53 13.38
C LYS A 202 -2.14 -8.46 13.20
N SER A 203 -2.85 -7.91 14.17
CA SER A 203 -4.32 -7.82 14.13
C SER A 203 -4.81 -6.91 12.99
N TYR A 204 -4.21 -5.75 12.80
CA TYR A 204 -4.57 -4.85 11.71
C TYR A 204 -4.23 -5.45 10.34
N SER A 205 -3.10 -6.15 10.24
CA SER A 205 -2.72 -6.83 8.99
C SER A 205 -3.70 -7.93 8.62
N GLN A 206 -4.14 -8.74 9.59
CA GLN A 206 -5.13 -9.76 9.36
C GLN A 206 -6.47 -9.16 8.96
N ALA A 207 -6.97 -8.19 9.73
CA ALA A 207 -8.25 -7.54 9.46
C ALA A 207 -8.27 -6.86 8.09
N ALA A 208 -7.21 -6.12 7.73
CA ALA A 208 -7.11 -5.46 6.44
C ALA A 208 -7.05 -6.46 5.28
N PHE A 209 -6.28 -7.56 5.42
CA PHE A 209 -6.19 -8.61 4.42
C PHE A 209 -7.52 -9.33 4.21
N GLU A 210 -8.24 -9.63 5.29
CA GLU A 210 -9.56 -10.26 5.22
C GLU A 210 -10.61 -9.34 4.59
N LEU A 211 -10.60 -8.06 4.95
CA LEU A 211 -11.52 -7.05 4.46
C LEU A 211 -11.49 -6.88 2.94
N ILE A 212 -10.29 -6.91 2.35
CA ILE A 212 -10.12 -6.79 0.90
C ILE A 212 -10.22 -8.15 0.16
N CYS A 213 -10.65 -9.22 0.85
CA CYS A 213 -10.60 -10.59 0.30
C CYS A 213 -9.21 -10.91 -0.27
N GLY A 214 -8.17 -10.62 0.51
CA GLY A 214 -6.79 -10.65 0.07
C GLY A 214 -6.32 -12.04 -0.37
N ALA A 215 -5.46 -12.03 -1.38
CA ALA A 215 -4.78 -13.19 -1.91
C ALA A 215 -3.33 -12.81 -2.23
N GLY A 216 -2.49 -13.80 -2.47
CA GLY A 216 -1.07 -13.58 -2.71
C GLY A 216 -0.28 -13.28 -1.44
N ALA A 217 0.74 -12.44 -1.58
CA ALA A 217 1.61 -12.03 -0.49
C ALA A 217 1.82 -10.50 -0.50
N PRO A 218 0.78 -9.69 -0.32
CA PRO A 218 0.91 -8.25 -0.25
C PRO A 218 1.79 -7.82 0.92
N ARG A 219 2.41 -6.65 0.81
CA ARG A 219 3.11 -5.99 1.91
C ARG A 219 2.23 -4.89 2.48
N ILE A 220 2.12 -4.86 3.79
CA ILE A 220 1.38 -3.87 4.54
C ILE A 220 2.38 -2.98 5.26
N ASP A 221 2.27 -1.67 5.04
CA ASP A 221 3.20 -0.68 5.54
C ASP A 221 2.51 0.14 6.64
N PHE A 222 3.17 0.28 7.78
CA PHE A 222 2.69 0.98 8.96
C PHE A 222 3.56 2.20 9.27
N LEU A 223 2.93 3.25 9.79
CA LEU A 223 3.60 4.38 10.40
C LEU A 223 3.49 4.25 11.91
N CYS A 224 4.53 4.62 12.63
CA CYS A 224 4.56 4.65 14.10
C CYS A 224 5.18 5.96 14.57
N ASP A 225 4.59 6.59 15.59
CA ASP A 225 5.28 7.62 16.36
C ASP A 225 6.12 6.95 17.45
N SER A 226 7.44 7.06 17.37
CA SER A 226 8.35 6.39 18.29
C SER A 226 8.28 6.93 19.72
N LYS A 227 7.71 8.11 19.96
CA LYS A 227 7.52 8.68 21.31
C LYS A 227 6.23 8.22 21.97
N THR A 228 5.13 8.22 21.21
CA THR A 228 3.81 7.81 21.74
C THR A 228 3.58 6.31 21.62
N GLY A 229 4.28 5.66 20.70
CA GLY A 229 4.07 4.25 20.34
C GLY A 229 2.80 4.01 19.54
N GLU A 230 2.12 5.05 19.08
CA GLU A 230 0.91 4.93 18.26
C GLU A 230 1.24 4.40 16.86
N ILE A 231 0.39 3.51 16.35
CA ILE A 231 0.59 2.84 15.06
C ILE A 231 -0.61 3.09 14.16
N TRP A 232 -0.35 3.39 12.89
CA TRP A 232 -1.33 3.57 11.84
C TRP A 232 -1.00 2.68 10.63
N LEU A 233 -2.00 2.01 10.08
CA LEU A 233 -1.86 1.39 8.77
C LEU A 233 -1.75 2.51 7.72
N ASN A 234 -0.69 2.49 6.95
CA ASN A 234 -0.42 3.52 5.93
C ASN A 234 -0.95 3.11 4.56
N GLU A 235 -0.45 2.00 4.03
CA GLU A 235 -0.84 1.49 2.71
C GLU A 235 -0.62 -0.02 2.60
N ILE A 236 -1.25 -0.63 1.60
CA ILE A 236 -1.01 -2.02 1.21
C ILE A 236 -0.43 -2.02 -0.20
N ASN A 237 0.74 -2.63 -0.36
CA ASN A 237 1.34 -2.88 -1.65
C ASN A 237 0.89 -4.27 -2.14
N PRO A 238 0.04 -4.37 -3.17
CA PRO A 238 -0.54 -5.64 -3.60
C PRO A 238 0.50 -6.60 -4.21
N LEU A 239 1.53 -6.07 -4.86
CA LEU A 239 2.60 -6.84 -5.53
C LEU A 239 3.98 -6.30 -5.13
N PRO A 240 4.45 -6.58 -3.90
CA PRO A 240 5.73 -6.07 -3.44
C PRO A 240 6.89 -6.64 -4.27
N GLY A 241 7.96 -5.85 -4.43
CA GLY A 241 9.16 -6.25 -5.16
C GLY A 241 9.68 -7.60 -4.70
N SER A 242 9.94 -8.51 -5.66
CA SER A 242 10.34 -9.90 -5.40
C SER A 242 9.41 -10.64 -4.42
N PHE A 243 8.10 -10.27 -4.40
CA PHE A 243 7.06 -10.82 -3.49
C PHE A 243 7.39 -10.68 -2.00
N GLY A 244 8.25 -9.75 -1.62
CA GLY A 244 8.69 -9.56 -0.23
C GLY A 244 9.39 -10.79 0.36
N TYR A 245 10.05 -11.63 -0.46
CA TYR A 245 10.58 -12.94 -0.06
C TYR A 245 11.49 -12.88 1.17
N TYR A 246 12.26 -11.82 1.32
CA TYR A 246 13.19 -11.63 2.44
C TYR A 246 12.46 -11.55 3.81
N LEU A 247 11.23 -11.05 3.83
CA LEU A 247 10.37 -11.04 5.01
C LEU A 247 9.95 -12.47 5.39
N TRP A 248 9.64 -13.27 4.39
CA TRP A 248 9.26 -14.68 4.56
C TRP A 248 10.43 -15.58 4.94
N GLU A 249 11.63 -15.26 4.44
CA GLU A 249 12.84 -15.97 4.84
C GLU A 249 13.24 -15.74 6.30
N ALA A 250 12.86 -14.60 6.87
CA ALA A 250 13.07 -14.24 8.27
C ALA A 250 11.86 -14.58 9.17
N ALA A 251 10.78 -15.14 8.61
CA ALA A 251 9.60 -15.51 9.38
C ALA A 251 9.82 -16.79 10.21
N GLU A 252 8.99 -16.97 11.24
CA GLU A 252 8.95 -18.19 12.03
C GLU A 252 7.55 -18.84 11.95
N PRO A 253 7.43 -20.05 11.33
CA PRO A 253 8.49 -20.82 10.67
C PRO A 253 8.94 -20.20 9.34
N LYS A 254 10.21 -20.33 9.01
CA LYS A 254 10.82 -19.82 7.77
C LYS A 254 10.11 -20.35 6.53
N VAL A 255 9.85 -19.44 5.58
CA VAL A 255 9.34 -19.76 4.25
C VAL A 255 10.39 -19.32 3.23
N ASN A 256 11.08 -20.27 2.62
CA ASN A 256 12.06 -19.97 1.57
C ASN A 256 11.37 -19.55 0.26
N PHE A 257 12.14 -18.95 -0.64
CA PHE A 257 11.61 -18.40 -1.89
C PHE A 257 10.85 -19.43 -2.75
N THR A 258 11.37 -20.65 -2.87
CA THR A 258 10.69 -21.71 -3.63
C THR A 258 9.33 -22.05 -3.03
N LYS A 259 9.26 -22.21 -1.71
CA LYS A 259 8.00 -22.51 -1.00
C LYS A 259 7.01 -21.34 -1.15
N LEU A 260 7.49 -20.10 -1.09
CA LEU A 260 6.67 -18.92 -1.32
C LEU A 260 6.04 -18.96 -2.72
N LEU A 261 6.85 -19.13 -3.76
CA LEU A 261 6.34 -19.16 -5.14
C LEU A 261 5.39 -20.35 -5.38
N THR A 262 5.71 -21.53 -4.87
CA THR A 262 4.84 -22.72 -4.99
C THR A 262 3.47 -22.43 -4.35
N GLY A 263 3.45 -21.93 -3.11
CA GLY A 263 2.20 -21.62 -2.42
C GLY A 263 1.35 -20.58 -3.15
N LEU A 264 1.98 -19.52 -3.68
CA LEU A 264 1.29 -18.50 -4.46
C LEU A 264 0.67 -19.06 -5.76
N ILE A 265 1.36 -19.97 -6.43
CA ILE A 265 0.85 -20.62 -7.64
C ILE A 265 -0.33 -21.54 -7.30
N GLU A 266 -0.21 -22.36 -6.27
CA GLU A 266 -1.27 -23.28 -5.80
C GLU A 266 -2.52 -22.50 -5.36
N GLU A 267 -2.35 -21.39 -4.64
CA GLU A 267 -3.45 -20.50 -4.27
C GLU A 267 -4.16 -19.95 -5.51
N GLY A 268 -3.41 -19.50 -6.53
CA GLY A 268 -3.98 -19.00 -7.78
C GLY A 268 -4.88 -20.01 -8.48
N PHE A 269 -4.47 -21.26 -8.56
CA PHE A 269 -5.29 -22.35 -9.13
C PHE A 269 -6.51 -22.67 -8.25
N SER A 270 -6.35 -22.70 -6.92
CA SER A 270 -7.46 -22.96 -5.99
C SER A 270 -8.55 -21.89 -6.08
N LEU A 271 -8.17 -20.63 -6.16
CA LEU A 271 -9.12 -19.50 -6.29
C LEU A 271 -9.86 -19.52 -7.64
N ASP A 272 -9.18 -19.91 -8.73
CA ASP A 272 -9.81 -20.06 -10.05
C ASP A 272 -10.86 -21.19 -10.06
N GLN A 273 -10.53 -22.35 -9.48
CA GLN A 273 -11.46 -23.47 -9.36
C GLN A 273 -12.71 -23.10 -8.54
N SER A 274 -12.53 -22.42 -7.41
CA SER A 274 -13.64 -22.00 -6.55
C SER A 274 -14.58 -21.02 -7.28
N SER A 275 -14.04 -20.11 -8.05
CA SER A 275 -14.81 -19.16 -8.86
C SER A 275 -15.65 -19.86 -9.92
N LYS A 276 -15.06 -20.81 -10.66
CA LYS A 276 -15.76 -21.60 -11.68
C LYS A 276 -16.91 -22.44 -11.09
N THR A 277 -16.69 -23.08 -9.95
CA THR A 277 -17.73 -23.88 -9.28
C THR A 277 -18.93 -23.04 -8.88
N ILE A 278 -18.74 -21.80 -8.42
CA ILE A 278 -19.85 -20.89 -8.08
C ILE A 278 -20.59 -20.49 -9.36
N THR A 279 -19.90 -20.14 -10.43
CA THR A 279 -20.51 -19.73 -11.69
C THR A 279 -21.34 -20.85 -12.31
N ASP A 280 -20.81 -22.07 -12.33
CA ASP A 280 -21.53 -23.25 -12.86
C ASP A 280 -22.78 -23.57 -12.06
N SER A 281 -22.75 -23.43 -10.72
CA SER A 281 -23.91 -23.66 -9.87
C SER A 281 -25.02 -22.63 -10.08
N VAL A 282 -24.70 -21.39 -10.45
CA VAL A 282 -25.68 -20.36 -10.77
C VAL A 282 -26.30 -20.58 -12.15
N GLN A 283 -25.50 -21.00 -13.12
CA GLN A 283 -26.00 -21.25 -14.49
C GLN A 283 -26.93 -22.48 -14.58
N THR A 284 -26.77 -23.47 -13.72
CA THR A 284 -27.64 -24.66 -13.69
C THR A 284 -28.98 -24.42 -12.96
N GLY A 285 -29.17 -23.29 -12.31
CA GLY A 285 -30.35 -22.99 -11.48
C GLY A 285 -31.30 -21.91 -11.99
N SER A 286 -30.98 -21.20 -13.05
CA SER A 286 -31.86 -20.10 -13.54
C SER A 286 -31.86 -19.96 -15.04
N ASN A 287 -32.91 -20.43 -15.67
CA ASN A 287 -33.36 -19.84 -16.94
C ASN A 287 -33.91 -18.44 -16.61
N ILE A 288 -33.04 -17.43 -16.59
CA ILE A 288 -33.41 -16.03 -16.34
C ILE A 288 -34.09 -15.40 -17.58
N PHE A 289 -34.15 -16.13 -18.71
CA PHE A 289 -34.66 -15.66 -19.99
C PHE A 289 -35.70 -16.58 -20.67
N ASP A 290 -36.46 -17.36 -19.86
CA ASP A 290 -37.69 -18.01 -20.35
C ASP A 290 -38.92 -17.21 -19.94
#